data_ec2be6e0c964fddcfdab697880953914
#
_entry.id   ec2be6e0c964fddcfdab697880953914
#
_cell.length_a   1.000
_cell.length_b   1.000
_cell.length_c   1.000
_cell.angle_alpha   90.00
_cell.angle_beta   90.00
_cell.angle_gamma   90.00
#
_symmetry.space_group_name_H-M   'P 1'
#
loop_
_entity.id
_entity.type
_entity.pdbx_description
1 polymer ?
#
loop_
_entity_poly.entity_id
_entity_poly.type
_entity_poly.pdbx_seq_one_letter_code
_entity_poly.pdbx_strand_id
1 'polypeptide(L)'
;MSSTLNRRMFLGTSARAAAGLAVLGTSASLLAACGNDDKSSSGSGGDLGALNYQLSWIKNVEFAGQYVADTNGYYTKAGFSSVNLVAGGPNVSQDAVVAAGKALCGISSPDITAGAVLKGAGLVILGAQYQKNPFAIMSLTSKPISTPQDMIGKKIGVQAVNEPIWNAFLKANNIDASKVTKVPAQFDPQPLINKEVDGWFSFFTNEPNLLKVKGIATTVMLLNDHGYPMVSEVYIARKDSVAKKRDALKAMLKADVQGWAECVKDPALGAKLAVTKYGKTLGLDEKEQTLEATAQNTVVSTTDTQANGLFTITDKLIDETIATLKLGGISITKDKLFDLSVIKEVYDENPNLKKIG
;
A
#
# COMPACT_ATOMS: atom_id res chain seq x y z
N MET A 1 0.33 -56.09 1.54
CA MET A 1 1.32 -56.32 0.47
C MET A 1 2.17 -55.08 0.35
N SER A 2 3.40 -55.27 0.74
CA SER A 2 4.51 -54.30 0.87
C SER A 2 5.15 -54.04 -0.49
N SER A 3 5.55 -52.82 -0.81
CA SER A 3 6.76 -52.60 -1.61
C SER A 3 7.36 -51.22 -1.36
N THR A 4 8.40 -51.24 -0.62
CA THR A 4 9.49 -50.24 -0.47
C THR A 4 10.40 -50.29 -1.71
N LEU A 5 10.85 -49.12 -2.21
CA LEU A 5 12.04 -48.98 -3.07
C LEU A 5 12.52 -47.51 -2.91
N ASN A 6 13.50 -47.30 -2.33
CA ASN A 6 14.97 -47.43 -2.27
C ASN A 6 15.68 -46.26 -2.97
N ARG A 7 16.42 -45.50 -2.11
CA ARG A 7 17.50 -44.54 -2.45
C ARG A 7 18.69 -45.28 -3.07
N ARG A 8 19.37 -44.62 -4.04
CA ARG A 8 20.83 -44.64 -4.30
C ARG A 8 21.10 -43.74 -5.51
N MET A 9 21.78 -42.59 -5.33
CA MET A 9 23.22 -42.43 -5.37
C MET A 9 23.84 -42.64 -6.76
N PHE A 10 24.27 -41.53 -7.41
CA PHE A 10 25.38 -41.57 -8.36
C PHE A 10 26.34 -40.39 -8.10
N LEU A 11 27.50 -40.77 -7.57
CA LEU A 11 28.74 -40.00 -7.57
C LEU A 11 29.61 -40.57 -8.71
N GLY A 12 30.41 -39.72 -9.34
CA GLY A 12 31.48 -40.15 -10.25
C GLY A 12 31.91 -38.96 -11.13
N THR A 13 32.86 -38.26 -10.76
CA THR A 13 34.34 -38.28 -10.82
C THR A 13 34.93 -37.82 -12.17
N SER A 14 35.64 -36.70 -12.10
CA SER A 14 37.04 -36.46 -12.54
C SER A 14 37.35 -36.45 -14.06
N ALA A 15 37.99 -35.43 -14.60
CA ALA A 15 39.42 -35.35 -14.66
C ALA A 15 39.95 -34.14 -15.45
N ARG A 16 41.02 -33.64 -14.95
CA ARG A 16 42.04 -32.69 -15.36
C ARG A 16 42.54 -32.82 -16.80
N ALA A 17 42.86 -31.67 -17.43
CA ALA A 17 44.16 -31.54 -18.10
C ALA A 17 44.55 -30.05 -18.24
N ALA A 18 45.78 -29.78 -17.92
CA ALA A 18 46.46 -28.48 -17.94
C ALA A 18 47.38 -28.36 -19.13
N ALA A 19 47.95 -27.14 -19.29
CA ALA A 19 49.09 -26.69 -20.09
C ALA A 19 48.70 -25.91 -21.34
N GLY A 20 49.24 -24.77 -21.63
CA GLY A 20 50.38 -24.00 -21.15
C GLY A 20 50.79 -23.00 -22.20
N LEU A 21 51.49 -21.98 -21.72
CA LEU A 21 52.49 -21.12 -22.38
C LEU A 21 52.11 -19.79 -22.99
N ALA A 22 52.82 -18.84 -22.45
CA ALA A 22 52.96 -17.43 -22.71
C ALA A 22 53.65 -17.09 -24.03
N VAL A 23 53.41 -15.92 -24.55
CA VAL A 23 54.46 -15.07 -25.18
C VAL A 23 54.12 -13.59 -25.00
N LEU A 24 55.10 -12.85 -24.58
CA LEU A 24 55.25 -11.41 -24.41
C LEU A 24 55.19 -10.64 -25.75
N GLY A 25 54.74 -9.41 -25.72
CA GLY A 25 54.90 -8.45 -26.81
C GLY A 25 54.43 -7.06 -26.43
N THR A 26 55.37 -6.23 -26.04
CA THR A 26 55.28 -4.79 -25.77
C THR A 26 55.00 -3.99 -27.06
N SER A 27 54.19 -2.92 -26.98
CA SER A 27 54.53 -1.59 -27.55
C SER A 27 53.48 -0.54 -27.17
N ALA A 28 53.96 0.53 -26.62
CA ALA A 28 53.23 1.77 -26.34
C ALA A 28 53.03 2.58 -27.63
N SER A 29 51.92 3.28 -27.78
CA SER A 29 51.83 4.51 -28.54
C SER A 29 50.73 5.41 -28.02
N LEU A 30 51.10 6.52 -27.45
CA LEU A 30 50.31 7.71 -27.15
C LEU A 30 49.94 8.40 -28.47
N LEU A 31 48.66 8.74 -28.63
CA LEU A 31 48.30 9.93 -29.41
C LEU A 31 46.96 10.49 -28.87
N ALA A 32 47.05 11.69 -28.36
CA ALA A 32 45.94 12.54 -27.98
C ALA A 32 45.22 13.04 -29.23
N ALA A 33 43.88 13.05 -29.17
CA ALA A 33 43.10 13.91 -30.03
C ALA A 33 41.92 14.45 -29.20
N CYS A 34 41.93 15.75 -28.96
CA CYS A 34 40.82 16.57 -28.47
C CYS A 34 39.66 16.51 -29.46
N GLY A 35 38.44 16.40 -28.94
CA GLY A 35 37.25 16.49 -29.76
C GLY A 35 36.01 16.56 -28.91
N ASN A 36 35.59 17.76 -28.60
CA ASN A 36 34.24 18.29 -28.38
C ASN A 36 33.36 17.65 -27.32
N ASP A 37 33.23 18.39 -26.25
CA ASP A 37 32.22 18.26 -25.22
C ASP A 37 30.81 18.51 -25.77
N ASP A 38 30.04 17.45 -26.00
CA ASP A 38 28.60 17.50 -25.86
C ASP A 38 28.21 16.83 -24.55
N LYS A 39 28.23 17.64 -23.51
CA LYS A 39 27.58 17.29 -22.24
C LYS A 39 26.08 17.22 -22.46
N SER A 40 25.56 16.10 -22.93
CA SER A 40 24.21 15.69 -22.59
C SER A 40 24.23 15.31 -21.12
N SER A 41 23.72 16.19 -20.29
CA SER A 41 23.42 15.90 -18.86
C SER A 41 22.31 14.88 -18.79
N SER A 42 22.63 13.61 -19.03
CA SER A 42 21.84 12.50 -18.56
C SER A 42 22.06 12.45 -17.05
N GLY A 43 21.03 12.84 -16.30
CA GLY A 43 21.02 12.73 -14.85
C GLY A 43 21.43 11.32 -14.43
N SER A 44 22.55 11.20 -13.74
CA SER A 44 23.03 9.96 -13.15
C SER A 44 22.12 9.56 -11.99
N GLY A 45 20.95 9.02 -12.27
CA GLY A 45 20.22 8.20 -11.33
C GLY A 45 20.98 6.88 -11.20
N GLY A 46 21.62 6.63 -10.07
CA GLY A 46 22.27 5.34 -9.79
C GLY A 46 21.26 4.20 -9.95
N ASP A 47 21.71 3.01 -10.34
CA ASP A 47 20.86 1.82 -10.39
C ASP A 47 20.34 1.50 -8.98
N LEU A 48 19.04 1.73 -8.76
CA LEU A 48 18.35 1.46 -7.49
C LEU A 48 17.89 -0.01 -7.39
N GLY A 49 18.14 -0.82 -8.42
CA GLY A 49 17.73 -2.20 -8.52
C GLY A 49 16.22 -2.37 -8.75
N ALA A 50 15.71 -3.56 -8.44
CA ALA A 50 14.29 -3.87 -8.58
C ALA A 50 13.46 -3.27 -7.42
N LEU A 51 12.34 -2.62 -7.75
CA LEU A 51 11.34 -2.19 -6.78
C LEU A 51 10.32 -3.31 -6.54
N ASN A 52 10.37 -3.93 -5.36
CA ASN A 52 9.27 -4.73 -4.86
C ASN A 52 8.42 -3.85 -3.93
N TYR A 53 7.14 -3.73 -4.25
CA TYR A 53 6.19 -2.87 -3.56
C TYR A 53 4.96 -3.68 -3.14
N GLN A 54 4.69 -3.77 -1.85
CA GLN A 54 3.58 -4.56 -1.32
C GLN A 54 2.33 -3.69 -1.17
N LEU A 55 1.30 -3.99 -1.94
CA LEU A 55 -0.01 -3.35 -1.82
C LEU A 55 -0.80 -3.92 -0.63
N SER A 56 -1.73 -3.14 -0.08
CA SER A 56 -2.57 -3.54 1.06
C SER A 56 -3.69 -4.51 0.65
N TRP A 57 -4.20 -4.38 -0.58
CA TRP A 57 -5.39 -5.08 -1.06
C TRP A 57 -5.19 -5.72 -2.44
N ILE A 58 -6.26 -6.29 -3.00
CA ILE A 58 -6.30 -6.75 -4.39
C ILE A 58 -6.04 -5.58 -5.35
N LYS A 59 -5.61 -5.86 -6.56
CA LYS A 59 -5.25 -4.83 -7.55
C LYS A 59 -6.48 -4.15 -8.17
N ASN A 60 -7.30 -3.48 -7.34
CA ASN A 60 -8.36 -2.56 -7.77
C ASN A 60 -7.81 -1.13 -7.93
N VAL A 61 -8.66 -0.13 -8.12
CA VAL A 61 -8.25 1.26 -8.36
C VAL A 61 -7.69 1.97 -7.11
N GLU A 62 -7.73 1.37 -5.94
CA GLU A 62 -7.15 1.88 -4.71
C GLU A 62 -5.67 2.30 -4.87
N PHE A 63 -4.96 1.65 -5.80
CA PHE A 63 -3.54 1.90 -6.09
C PHE A 63 -3.34 2.62 -7.43
N ALA A 64 -4.30 3.45 -7.83
CA ALA A 64 -4.30 4.16 -9.11
C ALA A 64 -3.00 4.91 -9.39
N GLY A 65 -2.48 5.64 -8.40
CA GLY A 65 -1.25 6.42 -8.55
C GLY A 65 -0.03 5.55 -8.82
N GLN A 66 0.09 4.40 -8.14
CA GLN A 66 1.14 3.43 -8.37
C GLN A 66 1.06 2.84 -9.78
N TYR A 67 -0.16 2.60 -10.30
CA TYR A 67 -0.37 2.11 -11.66
C TYR A 67 0.03 3.13 -12.72
N VAL A 68 -0.34 4.39 -12.51
CA VAL A 68 0.07 5.49 -13.39
C VAL A 68 1.57 5.70 -13.33
N ALA A 69 2.16 5.69 -12.13
CA ALA A 69 3.61 5.83 -11.95
C ALA A 69 4.40 4.73 -12.68
N ASP A 70 3.95 3.47 -12.60
CA ASP A 70 4.58 2.35 -13.32
C ASP A 70 4.35 2.47 -14.84
N THR A 71 3.12 2.76 -15.27
CA THR A 71 2.77 2.82 -16.69
C THR A 71 3.48 3.96 -17.41
N ASN A 72 3.62 5.13 -16.77
CA ASN A 72 4.30 6.30 -17.33
C ASN A 72 5.83 6.26 -17.13
N GLY A 73 6.31 5.17 -16.51
CA GLY A 73 7.75 4.94 -16.31
C GLY A 73 8.37 5.89 -15.28
N TYR A 74 7.61 6.43 -14.32
CA TYR A 74 8.19 7.34 -13.32
C TYR A 74 9.16 6.62 -12.38
N TYR A 75 8.90 5.37 -12.02
CA TYR A 75 9.84 4.56 -11.24
C TYR A 75 11.14 4.26 -12.02
N THR A 76 11.02 3.88 -13.30
CA THR A 76 12.21 3.58 -14.12
C THR A 76 13.03 4.83 -14.40
N LYS A 77 12.39 5.98 -14.66
CA LYS A 77 13.07 7.29 -14.78
C LYS A 77 13.73 7.72 -13.47
N ALA A 78 13.22 7.26 -12.34
CA ALA A 78 13.80 7.52 -11.01
C ALA A 78 14.98 6.59 -10.67
N GLY A 79 15.31 5.59 -11.52
CA GLY A 79 16.47 4.72 -11.38
C GLY A 79 16.16 3.27 -11.02
N PHE A 80 14.90 2.85 -10.91
CA PHE A 80 14.56 1.43 -10.69
C PHE A 80 14.66 0.64 -12.01
N SER A 81 15.34 -0.51 -11.96
CA SER A 81 15.51 -1.39 -13.12
C SER A 81 14.25 -2.17 -13.48
N SER A 82 13.38 -2.43 -12.51
CA SER A 82 12.07 -3.07 -12.69
C SER A 82 11.13 -2.73 -11.54
N VAL A 83 9.82 -2.90 -11.77
CA VAL A 83 8.76 -2.62 -10.78
C VAL A 83 7.89 -3.85 -10.62
N ASN A 84 7.69 -4.28 -9.39
CA ASN A 84 6.81 -5.37 -9.04
C ASN A 84 5.82 -4.89 -7.95
N LEU A 85 4.62 -4.49 -8.40
CA LEU A 85 3.51 -4.19 -7.52
C LEU A 85 2.87 -5.50 -7.07
N VAL A 86 3.15 -5.94 -5.85
CA VAL A 86 2.68 -7.23 -5.29
C VAL A 86 1.29 -7.02 -4.70
N ALA A 87 0.32 -7.79 -5.15
CA ALA A 87 -1.03 -7.71 -4.61
C ALA A 87 -1.08 -8.09 -3.12
N GLY A 88 -1.87 -7.36 -2.36
CA GLY A 88 -2.35 -7.75 -1.04
C GLY A 88 -3.61 -8.61 -1.11
N GLY A 89 -4.45 -8.50 -0.11
CA GLY A 89 -5.74 -9.20 -0.06
C GLY A 89 -6.15 -9.61 1.34
N PRO A 90 -7.32 -10.21 1.47
CA PRO A 90 -7.98 -10.44 2.77
C PRO A 90 -7.19 -11.31 3.77
N ASN A 91 -6.18 -12.04 3.28
CA ASN A 91 -5.35 -12.95 4.08
C ASN A 91 -3.85 -12.63 3.98
N VAL A 92 -3.47 -11.48 3.42
CA VAL A 92 -2.06 -11.06 3.25
C VAL A 92 -1.67 -10.09 4.35
N SER A 93 -0.63 -10.41 5.11
CA SER A 93 -0.03 -9.47 6.07
C SER A 93 1.07 -8.67 5.39
N GLN A 94 0.72 -7.50 4.87
CA GLN A 94 1.64 -6.59 4.18
C GLN A 94 2.80 -6.14 5.08
N ASP A 95 2.53 -5.84 6.35
CA ASP A 95 3.56 -5.46 7.32
C ASP A 95 4.61 -6.56 7.53
N ALA A 96 4.18 -7.83 7.56
CA ALA A 96 5.11 -8.96 7.68
C ALA A 96 6.00 -9.10 6.44
N VAL A 97 5.46 -8.83 5.24
CA VAL A 97 6.22 -8.86 3.98
C VAL A 97 7.31 -7.80 3.98
N VAL A 98 6.97 -6.56 4.38
CA VAL A 98 7.92 -5.44 4.48
C VAL A 98 8.93 -5.68 5.60
N ALA A 99 8.49 -6.10 6.78
CA ALA A 99 9.38 -6.39 7.91
C ALA A 99 10.40 -7.47 7.59
N ALA A 100 10.03 -8.48 6.79
CA ALA A 100 10.92 -9.53 6.29
C ALA A 100 11.88 -9.05 5.19
N GLY A 101 11.80 -7.78 4.75
CA GLY A 101 12.64 -7.22 3.68
C GLY A 101 12.32 -7.75 2.28
N LYS A 102 11.17 -8.37 2.07
CA LYS A 102 10.71 -8.88 0.76
C LYS A 102 10.20 -7.76 -0.15
N ALA A 103 9.81 -6.63 0.43
CA ALA A 103 9.46 -5.41 -0.28
C ALA A 103 10.20 -4.21 0.33
N LEU A 104 10.52 -3.21 -0.50
CA LEU A 104 11.15 -1.95 -0.06
C LEU A 104 10.16 -1.14 0.76
N CYS A 105 8.93 -1.07 0.29
CA CYS A 105 7.83 -0.34 0.87
C CYS A 105 6.54 -1.16 0.76
N GLY A 106 5.56 -0.86 1.60
CA GLY A 106 4.20 -1.39 1.51
C GLY A 106 3.19 -0.32 1.85
N ILE A 107 1.92 -0.63 1.53
CA ILE A 107 0.77 0.14 1.98
C ILE A 107 0.10 -0.62 3.12
N SER A 108 -0.29 0.07 4.18
CA SER A 108 -0.89 -0.51 5.38
C SER A 108 -1.82 0.48 6.09
N SER A 109 -2.29 0.12 7.29
CA SER A 109 -3.03 1.00 8.19
C SER A 109 -2.24 1.24 9.48
N PRO A 110 -2.36 2.43 10.13
CA PRO A 110 -1.59 2.76 11.34
C PRO A 110 -1.75 1.77 12.48
N ASP A 111 -2.92 1.22 12.68
CA ASP A 111 -3.23 0.23 13.73
C ASP A 111 -2.59 -1.14 13.46
N ILE A 112 -2.57 -1.59 12.20
CA ILE A 112 -1.86 -2.82 11.80
C ILE A 112 -0.36 -2.61 12.03
N THR A 113 0.19 -1.51 11.51
CA THR A 113 1.63 -1.19 11.63
C THR A 113 2.04 -0.98 13.08
N ALA A 114 1.27 -0.23 13.87
CA ALA A 114 1.55 -0.02 15.29
C ALA A 114 1.53 -1.35 16.06
N GLY A 115 0.58 -2.22 15.76
CA GLY A 115 0.52 -3.58 16.34
C GLY A 115 1.75 -4.42 16.00
N ALA A 116 2.26 -4.34 14.76
CA ALA A 116 3.48 -5.00 14.33
C ALA A 116 4.73 -4.42 15.03
N VAL A 117 4.83 -3.08 15.13
CA VAL A 117 5.94 -2.38 15.83
C VAL A 117 6.00 -2.75 17.30
N LEU A 118 4.86 -2.83 17.98
CA LEU A 118 4.80 -3.24 19.39
C LEU A 118 5.22 -4.69 19.60
N LYS A 119 5.10 -5.54 18.57
CA LYS A 119 5.58 -6.92 18.56
C LYS A 119 7.04 -7.04 18.09
N GLY A 120 7.74 -5.92 17.91
CA GLY A 120 9.16 -5.88 17.59
C GLY A 120 9.48 -5.74 16.08
N ALA A 121 8.50 -5.52 15.21
CA ALA A 121 8.77 -5.19 13.82
C ALA A 121 9.46 -3.82 13.72
N GLY A 122 10.59 -3.76 13.02
CA GLY A 122 11.35 -2.53 12.80
C GLY A 122 10.76 -1.68 11.69
N LEU A 123 9.45 -1.34 11.74
CA LEU A 123 8.73 -0.57 10.74
C LEU A 123 8.51 0.87 11.16
N VAL A 124 8.35 1.76 10.17
CA VAL A 124 7.88 3.15 10.34
C VAL A 124 6.95 3.53 9.19
N ILE A 125 6.09 4.52 9.45
CA ILE A 125 5.21 5.17 8.49
C ILE A 125 5.94 6.38 7.91
N LEU A 126 6.01 6.45 6.57
CA LEU A 126 6.71 7.50 5.81
C LEU A 126 5.77 8.61 5.32
N GLY A 127 4.46 8.36 5.30
CA GLY A 127 3.42 9.24 4.78
C GLY A 127 2.09 8.50 4.70
N ALA A 128 1.01 9.21 4.32
CA ALA A 128 -0.32 8.63 4.19
C ALA A 128 -0.96 8.99 2.85
N GLN A 129 -1.37 7.98 2.09
CA GLN A 129 -2.15 8.15 0.88
C GLN A 129 -3.52 8.74 1.20
N TYR A 130 -4.19 8.22 2.24
CA TYR A 130 -5.49 8.70 2.69
C TYR A 130 -5.36 9.52 3.99
N GLN A 131 -5.87 10.74 3.92
CA GLN A 131 -5.85 11.69 5.04
C GLN A 131 -7.02 11.48 6.02
N LYS A 132 -7.94 10.59 5.68
CA LYS A 132 -9.09 10.19 6.50
C LYS A 132 -9.24 8.68 6.44
N ASN A 133 -9.60 8.07 7.55
CA ASN A 133 -9.88 6.64 7.65
C ASN A 133 -11.10 6.26 6.78
N PRO A 134 -10.92 5.41 5.75
CA PRO A 134 -12.00 5.02 4.83
C PRO A 134 -12.82 3.84 5.35
N PHE A 135 -12.41 3.19 6.44
CA PHE A 135 -13.11 2.03 6.97
C PHE A 135 -14.54 2.36 7.39
N ALA A 136 -15.43 1.46 7.07
CA ALA A 136 -16.86 1.58 7.33
C ALA A 136 -17.50 0.23 7.64
N ILE A 137 -18.65 0.26 8.30
CA ILE A 137 -19.59 -0.86 8.29
C ILE A 137 -20.65 -0.55 7.26
N MET A 138 -20.67 -1.34 6.19
CA MET A 138 -21.73 -1.29 5.17
C MET A 138 -22.83 -2.28 5.53
N SER A 139 -24.09 -1.87 5.39
CA SER A 139 -25.29 -2.70 5.59
C SER A 139 -26.31 -2.42 4.50
N LEU A 140 -27.28 -3.33 4.31
CA LEU A 140 -28.40 -3.05 3.41
C LEU A 140 -29.29 -1.97 4.02
N THR A 141 -29.77 -1.03 3.20
CA THR A 141 -30.67 0.05 3.64
C THR A 141 -31.96 -0.48 4.28
N SER A 142 -32.39 -1.70 3.91
CA SER A 142 -33.55 -2.38 4.54
C SER A 142 -33.32 -2.84 5.98
N LYS A 143 -32.06 -2.95 6.42
CA LYS A 143 -31.64 -3.29 7.78
C LYS A 143 -30.38 -2.50 8.13
N PRO A 144 -30.50 -1.17 8.37
CA PRO A 144 -29.36 -0.29 8.52
C PRO A 144 -28.61 -0.55 9.81
N ILE A 145 -27.27 -0.41 9.72
CA ILE A 145 -26.35 -0.27 10.84
C ILE A 145 -25.77 1.13 10.71
N SER A 146 -26.21 2.05 11.56
CA SER A 146 -25.89 3.47 11.48
C SER A 146 -25.00 3.95 12.62
N THR A 147 -24.96 3.19 13.71
CA THR A 147 -24.12 3.47 14.88
C THR A 147 -23.37 2.20 15.30
N PRO A 148 -22.25 2.33 16.04
CA PRO A 148 -21.55 1.17 16.57
C PRO A 148 -22.43 0.24 17.42
N GLN A 149 -23.37 0.80 18.17
CA GLN A 149 -24.31 0.04 19.03
C GLN A 149 -25.27 -0.82 18.22
N ASP A 150 -25.60 -0.42 16.98
CA ASP A 150 -26.47 -1.21 16.10
C ASP A 150 -25.82 -2.55 15.68
N MET A 151 -24.50 -2.69 15.86
CA MET A 151 -23.78 -3.95 15.58
C MET A 151 -24.05 -5.03 16.63
N ILE A 152 -24.53 -4.67 17.83
CA ILE A 152 -24.78 -5.63 18.91
C ILE A 152 -25.85 -6.63 18.46
N GLY A 153 -25.55 -7.93 18.60
CA GLY A 153 -26.41 -9.03 18.16
C GLY A 153 -26.37 -9.30 16.65
N LYS A 154 -25.54 -8.57 15.86
CA LYS A 154 -25.44 -8.73 14.43
C LYS A 154 -24.27 -9.62 14.01
N LYS A 155 -24.36 -10.14 12.79
CA LYS A 155 -23.29 -10.86 12.09
C LYS A 155 -22.59 -9.89 11.16
N ILE A 156 -21.29 -9.66 11.34
CA ILE A 156 -20.50 -8.74 10.52
C ILE A 156 -19.40 -9.54 9.80
N GLY A 157 -19.37 -9.45 8.48
CA GLY A 157 -18.30 -10.00 7.66
C GLY A 157 -17.03 -9.17 7.80
N VAL A 158 -15.94 -9.78 8.26
CA VAL A 158 -14.65 -9.10 8.49
C VAL A 158 -13.52 -9.91 7.88
N GLN A 159 -12.70 -9.28 7.05
CA GLN A 159 -11.52 -9.89 6.44
C GLN A 159 -10.41 -10.08 7.48
N ALA A 160 -9.67 -11.18 7.39
CA ALA A 160 -8.66 -11.54 8.39
C ALA A 160 -7.58 -10.46 8.57
N VAL A 161 -7.16 -9.80 7.48
CA VAL A 161 -6.16 -8.70 7.52
C VAL A 161 -6.67 -7.51 8.34
N ASN A 162 -7.98 -7.28 8.38
CA ASN A 162 -8.62 -6.16 9.06
C ASN A 162 -8.97 -6.46 10.54
N GLU A 163 -8.66 -7.65 11.04
CA GLU A 163 -8.96 -8.01 12.42
C GLU A 163 -8.37 -7.07 13.49
N PRO A 164 -7.14 -6.55 13.34
CA PRO A 164 -6.60 -5.56 14.28
C PRO A 164 -7.44 -4.29 14.35
N ILE A 165 -7.90 -3.79 13.20
CA ILE A 165 -8.74 -2.59 13.08
C ILE A 165 -10.12 -2.84 13.72
N TRP A 166 -10.73 -3.97 13.39
CA TRP A 166 -11.99 -4.40 13.97
C TRP A 166 -11.95 -4.43 15.49
N ASN A 167 -10.96 -5.08 16.08
CA ASN A 167 -10.80 -5.21 17.53
C ASN A 167 -10.57 -3.84 18.19
N ALA A 168 -9.74 -2.99 17.56
CA ALA A 168 -9.47 -1.64 18.06
C ALA A 168 -10.71 -0.76 18.00
N PHE A 169 -11.50 -0.82 16.93
CA PHE A 169 -12.77 -0.08 16.79
C PHE A 169 -13.81 -0.49 17.84
N LEU A 170 -14.00 -1.80 18.06
CA LEU A 170 -14.91 -2.27 19.11
C LEU A 170 -14.50 -1.73 20.48
N LYS A 171 -13.20 -1.78 20.78
CA LYS A 171 -12.65 -1.29 22.05
C LYS A 171 -12.82 0.24 22.19
N ALA A 172 -12.53 1.01 21.15
CA ALA A 172 -12.70 2.48 21.16
C ALA A 172 -14.15 2.90 21.42
N ASN A 173 -15.13 2.05 21.00
CA ASN A 173 -16.55 2.28 21.20
C ASN A 173 -17.14 1.54 22.42
N ASN A 174 -16.31 0.94 23.28
CA ASN A 174 -16.72 0.17 24.47
C ASN A 174 -17.70 -0.96 24.13
N ILE A 175 -17.55 -1.61 22.96
CA ILE A 175 -18.37 -2.74 22.56
C ILE A 175 -17.66 -4.04 22.95
N ASP A 176 -18.37 -4.86 23.73
CA ASP A 176 -17.95 -6.22 24.03
C ASP A 176 -17.98 -7.08 22.75
N ALA A 177 -16.80 -7.56 22.33
CA ALA A 177 -16.67 -8.37 21.12
C ALA A 177 -17.55 -9.64 21.14
N SER A 178 -17.87 -10.18 22.31
CA SER A 178 -18.76 -11.34 22.43
C SER A 178 -20.21 -11.06 22.03
N LYS A 179 -20.60 -9.77 21.97
CA LYS A 179 -21.94 -9.33 21.58
C LYS A 179 -22.12 -9.10 20.09
N VAL A 180 -21.04 -9.20 19.29
CA VAL A 180 -21.07 -9.04 17.83
C VAL A 180 -20.47 -10.30 17.21
N THR A 181 -21.20 -10.96 16.32
CA THR A 181 -20.71 -12.16 15.65
C THR A 181 -19.82 -11.76 14.47
N LYS A 182 -18.50 -11.89 14.62
CA LYS A 182 -17.55 -11.75 13.52
C LYS A 182 -17.61 -12.99 12.62
N VAL A 183 -17.88 -12.79 11.32
CA VAL A 183 -17.90 -13.85 10.31
C VAL A 183 -16.69 -13.65 9.38
N PRO A 184 -15.85 -14.68 9.18
CA PRO A 184 -14.74 -14.59 8.23
C PRO A 184 -15.21 -14.19 6.84
N ALA A 185 -14.57 -13.21 6.23
CA ALA A 185 -14.94 -12.65 4.94
C ALA A 185 -13.76 -12.59 3.98
N GLN A 186 -14.07 -12.53 2.69
CA GLN A 186 -13.12 -12.29 1.61
C GLN A 186 -13.33 -10.86 1.06
N PHE A 187 -13.00 -10.60 -0.20
CA PHE A 187 -13.16 -9.28 -0.82
C PHE A 187 -14.56 -9.03 -1.42
N ASP A 188 -15.30 -10.09 -1.80
CA ASP A 188 -16.63 -9.98 -2.40
C ASP A 188 -17.72 -9.92 -1.32
N PRO A 189 -18.53 -8.83 -1.25
CA PRO A 189 -19.60 -8.67 -0.28
C PRO A 189 -20.87 -9.49 -0.62
N GLN A 190 -20.79 -10.51 -1.46
CA GLN A 190 -21.92 -11.37 -1.82
C GLN A 190 -22.68 -11.93 -0.59
N PRO A 191 -22.01 -12.32 0.52
CA PRO A 191 -22.70 -12.76 1.74
C PRO A 191 -23.65 -11.70 2.33
N LEU A 192 -23.34 -10.39 2.21
CA LEU A 192 -24.26 -9.33 2.62
C LEU A 192 -25.48 -9.27 1.71
N ILE A 193 -25.29 -9.40 0.39
CA ILE A 193 -26.38 -9.42 -0.59
C ILE A 193 -27.31 -10.61 -0.32
N ASN A 194 -26.76 -11.76 -0.03
CA ASN A 194 -27.48 -12.99 0.31
C ASN A 194 -28.13 -12.96 1.70
N LYS A 195 -27.87 -11.91 2.51
CA LYS A 195 -28.34 -11.78 3.92
C LYS A 195 -27.79 -12.87 4.86
N GLU A 196 -26.64 -13.44 4.55
CA GLU A 196 -25.90 -14.38 5.40
C GLU A 196 -25.21 -13.65 6.57
N VAL A 197 -24.88 -12.35 6.33
CA VAL A 197 -24.40 -11.39 7.33
C VAL A 197 -25.29 -10.13 7.32
N ASP A 198 -25.33 -9.39 8.44
CA ASP A 198 -26.09 -8.16 8.59
C ASP A 198 -25.30 -6.93 8.16
N GLY A 199 -23.97 -6.99 8.28
CA GLY A 199 -23.05 -5.93 7.91
C GLY A 199 -21.75 -6.47 7.32
N TRP A 200 -21.00 -5.58 6.68
CA TRP A 200 -19.74 -5.88 6.00
C TRP A 200 -18.70 -4.82 6.36
N PHE A 201 -17.53 -5.26 6.80
CA PHE A 201 -16.40 -4.38 7.04
C PHE A 201 -15.81 -3.98 5.69
N SER A 202 -15.87 -2.70 5.34
CA SER A 202 -15.65 -2.18 4.00
C SER A 202 -14.83 -0.89 4.02
N PHE A 203 -14.38 -0.46 2.85
CA PHE A 203 -14.05 0.94 2.57
C PHE A 203 -15.26 1.66 1.99
N PHE A 204 -15.55 2.88 2.43
CA PHE A 204 -16.65 3.67 1.85
C PHE A 204 -16.41 3.97 0.37
N THR A 205 -15.17 3.94 -0.07
CA THR A 205 -14.75 4.18 -1.45
C THR A 205 -15.02 2.99 -2.37
N ASN A 206 -15.01 1.75 -1.86
CA ASN A 206 -15.01 0.50 -2.63
C ASN A 206 -16.38 -0.20 -2.60
N GLU A 207 -16.64 -1.08 -1.62
CA GLU A 207 -17.77 -2.01 -1.65
C GLU A 207 -19.15 -1.33 -1.76
N PRO A 208 -19.41 -0.13 -1.17
CA PRO A 208 -20.67 0.57 -1.40
C PRO A 208 -20.87 0.97 -2.87
N ASN A 209 -19.79 1.33 -3.60
CA ASN A 209 -19.85 1.64 -5.03
C ASN A 209 -20.06 0.37 -5.86
N LEU A 210 -19.46 -0.76 -5.47
CA LEU A 210 -19.72 -2.06 -6.09
C LEU A 210 -21.20 -2.46 -5.99
N LEU A 211 -21.84 -2.27 -4.82
CA LEU A 211 -23.25 -2.57 -4.65
C LEU A 211 -24.13 -1.56 -5.38
N LYS A 212 -23.74 -0.29 -5.41
CA LYS A 212 -24.46 0.79 -6.12
C LYS A 212 -24.57 0.51 -7.63
N VAL A 213 -23.52 0.04 -8.30
CA VAL A 213 -23.60 -0.29 -9.73
C VAL A 213 -24.45 -1.52 -9.99
N LYS A 214 -24.62 -2.40 -9.01
CA LYS A 214 -25.56 -3.54 -9.02
C LYS A 214 -27.00 -3.14 -8.65
N GLY A 215 -27.28 -1.84 -8.41
CA GLY A 215 -28.60 -1.34 -8.03
C GLY A 215 -29.01 -1.66 -6.59
N ILE A 216 -28.07 -2.02 -5.73
CA ILE A 216 -28.32 -2.38 -4.33
C ILE A 216 -28.02 -1.17 -3.44
N ALA A 217 -29.04 -0.69 -2.73
CA ALA A 217 -28.90 0.44 -1.80
C ALA A 217 -28.31 -0.01 -0.46
N THR A 218 -27.29 0.72 0.00
CA THR A 218 -26.58 0.47 1.24
C THR A 218 -26.59 1.66 2.19
N THR A 219 -26.49 1.38 3.49
CA THR A 219 -26.17 2.33 4.55
C THR A 219 -24.71 2.13 4.91
N VAL A 220 -23.97 3.21 5.06
CA VAL A 220 -22.53 3.21 5.34
C VAL A 220 -22.28 3.97 6.64
N MET A 221 -21.76 3.29 7.64
CA MET A 221 -21.35 3.89 8.91
C MET A 221 -19.82 4.00 8.90
N LEU A 222 -19.29 5.23 8.76
CA LEU A 222 -17.85 5.47 8.75
C LEU A 222 -17.27 5.32 10.17
N LEU A 223 -16.20 4.54 10.33
CA LEU A 223 -15.51 4.40 11.60
C LEU A 223 -14.91 5.74 12.06
N ASN A 224 -14.44 6.55 11.10
CA ASN A 224 -13.91 7.88 11.36
C ASN A 224 -14.89 8.79 12.11
N ASP A 225 -16.18 8.73 11.76
CA ASP A 225 -17.21 9.59 12.34
C ASP A 225 -17.77 9.03 13.66
N HIS A 226 -17.32 7.83 14.03
CA HIS A 226 -17.70 7.11 15.24
C HIS A 226 -16.50 6.79 16.14
N GLY A 227 -15.71 7.82 16.46
CA GLY A 227 -14.62 7.74 17.44
C GLY A 227 -13.38 7.00 16.97
N TYR A 228 -13.21 6.82 15.64
CA TYR A 228 -12.01 6.16 15.08
C TYR A 228 -11.33 6.99 13.97
N PRO A 229 -11.12 8.31 14.18
CA PRO A 229 -10.46 9.17 13.20
C PRO A 229 -8.95 8.88 13.16
N MET A 230 -8.41 8.66 11.95
CA MET A 230 -6.98 8.52 11.70
C MET A 230 -6.68 8.65 10.21
N VAL A 231 -5.41 8.79 9.84
CA VAL A 231 -4.96 8.59 8.47
C VAL A 231 -5.03 7.10 8.10
N SER A 232 -5.01 6.78 6.80
CA SER A 232 -5.00 5.40 6.32
C SER A 232 -4.19 5.26 5.05
N GLU A 233 -4.09 4.02 4.52
CA GLU A 233 -3.27 3.71 3.35
C GLU A 233 -1.89 4.36 3.51
N VAL A 234 -1.23 4.03 4.64
CA VAL A 234 0.07 4.60 5.00
C VAL A 234 1.20 3.86 4.30
N TYR A 235 2.18 4.62 3.85
CA TYR A 235 3.44 4.09 3.31
C TYR A 235 4.30 3.58 4.44
N ILE A 236 4.61 2.28 4.45
CA ILE A 236 5.45 1.67 5.48
C ILE A 236 6.77 1.18 4.91
N ALA A 237 7.84 1.37 5.66
CA ALA A 237 9.15 0.82 5.35
C ALA A 237 9.86 0.37 6.62
N ARG A 238 10.95 -0.38 6.44
CA ARG A 238 11.82 -0.73 7.56
C ARG A 238 12.65 0.49 7.99
N LYS A 239 12.87 0.65 9.29
CA LYS A 239 13.76 1.70 9.84
C LYS A 239 15.17 1.65 9.26
N ASP A 240 15.71 0.44 9.08
CA ASP A 240 17.03 0.27 8.46
C ASP A 240 17.03 0.61 6.96
N SER A 241 15.91 0.44 6.27
CA SER A 241 15.76 0.90 4.87
C SER A 241 15.74 2.43 4.79
N VAL A 242 15.12 3.13 5.74
CA VAL A 242 15.18 4.60 5.82
C VAL A 242 16.63 5.08 5.96
N ALA A 243 17.46 4.37 6.73
CA ALA A 243 18.86 4.71 6.91
C ALA A 243 19.74 4.31 5.71
N LYS A 244 19.50 3.12 5.10
CA LYS A 244 20.43 2.51 4.14
C LYS A 244 19.97 2.60 2.69
N LYS A 245 18.68 2.82 2.44
CA LYS A 245 18.04 2.85 1.11
C LYS A 245 17.23 4.13 0.91
N ARG A 246 17.66 5.21 1.55
CA ARG A 246 16.93 6.49 1.57
C ARG A 246 16.65 7.03 0.18
N ASP A 247 17.63 7.00 -0.71
CA ASP A 247 17.47 7.47 -2.08
C ASP A 247 16.43 6.64 -2.86
N ALA A 248 16.39 5.32 -2.65
CA ALA A 248 15.38 4.48 -3.25
C ALA A 248 13.96 4.80 -2.71
N LEU A 249 13.82 5.07 -1.41
CA LEU A 249 12.54 5.47 -0.82
C LEU A 249 12.09 6.85 -1.33
N LYS A 250 13.01 7.82 -1.45
CA LYS A 250 12.69 9.13 -2.05
C LYS A 250 12.27 9.00 -3.51
N ALA A 251 13.01 8.23 -4.29
CA ALA A 251 12.72 7.98 -5.71
C ALA A 251 11.34 7.34 -5.90
N MET A 252 11.00 6.36 -5.06
CA MET A 252 9.70 5.70 -5.07
C MET A 252 8.57 6.66 -4.70
N LEU A 253 8.67 7.37 -3.56
CA LEU A 253 7.64 8.33 -3.13
C LEU A 253 7.45 9.47 -4.12
N LYS A 254 8.55 9.96 -4.75
CA LYS A 254 8.47 10.96 -5.82
C LYS A 254 7.65 10.44 -7.01
N ALA A 255 7.90 9.22 -7.45
CA ALA A 255 7.17 8.59 -8.55
C ALA A 255 5.68 8.42 -8.19
N ASP A 256 5.38 8.00 -6.97
CA ASP A 256 4.00 7.86 -6.47
C ASP A 256 3.27 9.21 -6.43
N VAL A 257 3.93 10.29 -5.96
CA VAL A 257 3.37 11.65 -5.98
C VAL A 257 3.00 12.06 -7.41
N GLN A 258 3.87 11.79 -8.39
CA GLN A 258 3.60 12.11 -9.80
C GLN A 258 2.39 11.32 -10.33
N GLY A 259 2.35 10.01 -10.08
CA GLY A 259 1.24 9.16 -10.52
C GLY A 259 -0.09 9.55 -9.87
N TRP A 260 -0.09 9.83 -8.58
CA TRP A 260 -1.30 10.27 -7.86
C TRP A 260 -1.76 11.67 -8.28
N ALA A 261 -0.84 12.59 -8.58
CA ALA A 261 -1.20 13.91 -9.09
C ALA A 261 -1.97 13.83 -10.43
N GLU A 262 -1.66 12.87 -11.29
CA GLU A 262 -2.44 12.61 -12.51
C GLU A 262 -3.81 11.98 -12.20
N CYS A 263 -3.87 11.01 -11.28
CA CYS A 263 -5.15 10.37 -10.89
C CYS A 263 -6.10 11.33 -10.18
N VAL A 264 -5.59 12.30 -9.42
CA VAL A 264 -6.42 13.34 -8.79
C VAL A 264 -7.08 14.23 -9.85
N LYS A 265 -6.36 14.53 -10.94
CA LYS A 265 -6.91 15.32 -12.07
C LYS A 265 -7.89 14.51 -12.92
N ASP A 266 -7.56 13.25 -13.19
CA ASP A 266 -8.37 12.35 -13.99
C ASP A 266 -8.49 10.97 -13.33
N PRO A 267 -9.54 10.76 -12.51
CA PRO A 267 -9.79 9.48 -11.85
C PRO A 267 -9.97 8.30 -12.81
N ALA A 268 -10.42 8.57 -14.05
CA ALA A 268 -10.64 7.51 -15.03
C ALA A 268 -9.34 6.84 -15.50
N LEU A 269 -8.19 7.53 -15.42
CA LEU A 269 -6.88 6.95 -15.74
C LEU A 269 -6.59 5.73 -14.87
N GLY A 270 -6.70 5.89 -13.56
CA GLY A 270 -6.47 4.80 -12.60
C GLY A 270 -7.46 3.66 -12.76
N ALA A 271 -8.76 3.99 -12.92
CA ALA A 271 -9.81 3.00 -13.13
C ALA A 271 -9.56 2.14 -14.37
N LYS A 272 -9.21 2.76 -15.50
CA LYS A 272 -8.87 2.06 -16.73
C LYS A 272 -7.68 1.11 -16.54
N LEU A 273 -6.62 1.57 -15.87
CA LEU A 273 -5.43 0.74 -15.62
C LEU A 273 -5.74 -0.42 -14.67
N ALA A 274 -6.55 -0.21 -13.64
CA ALA A 274 -7.00 -1.28 -12.75
C ALA A 274 -7.72 -2.38 -13.53
N VAL A 275 -8.67 -2.02 -14.39
CA VAL A 275 -9.49 -2.97 -15.16
C VAL A 275 -8.70 -3.66 -16.27
N THR A 276 -7.90 -2.91 -17.04
CA THR A 276 -7.30 -3.44 -18.28
C THR A 276 -5.91 -4.05 -18.11
N LYS A 277 -5.17 -3.64 -17.08
CA LYS A 277 -3.76 -4.05 -16.88
C LYS A 277 -3.55 -4.75 -15.54
N TYR A 278 -3.66 -4.03 -14.42
CA TYR A 278 -3.19 -4.53 -13.12
C TYR A 278 -4.13 -5.51 -12.46
N GLY A 279 -5.44 -5.26 -12.51
CA GLY A 279 -6.51 -6.12 -11.98
C GLY A 279 -7.27 -6.91 -13.06
N LYS A 280 -6.72 -7.03 -14.27
CA LYS A 280 -7.39 -7.65 -15.44
C LYS A 280 -8.02 -9.01 -15.15
N THR A 281 -7.41 -9.81 -14.28
CA THR A 281 -7.90 -11.16 -13.93
C THR A 281 -8.97 -11.16 -12.85
N LEU A 282 -9.30 -10.01 -12.28
CA LEU A 282 -10.26 -9.86 -11.17
C LEU A 282 -11.70 -9.64 -11.66
N GLY A 283 -11.90 -9.36 -12.96
CA GLY A 283 -13.24 -9.07 -13.51
C GLY A 283 -13.86 -7.78 -12.98
N LEU A 284 -13.02 -6.75 -12.72
CA LEU A 284 -13.47 -5.46 -12.19
C LEU A 284 -14.38 -4.73 -13.19
N ASP A 285 -15.40 -4.04 -12.69
CA ASP A 285 -16.29 -3.19 -13.48
C ASP A 285 -15.73 -1.77 -13.59
N GLU A 286 -15.54 -1.27 -14.82
CA GLU A 286 -14.89 0.04 -15.04
C GLU A 286 -15.72 1.21 -14.47
N LYS A 287 -17.05 1.11 -14.50
CA LYS A 287 -17.91 2.14 -13.91
C LYS A 287 -17.78 2.18 -12.40
N GLU A 288 -17.74 1.01 -11.77
CA GLU A 288 -17.52 0.88 -10.34
C GLU A 288 -16.15 1.42 -9.96
N GLN A 289 -15.08 1.03 -10.66
CA GLN A 289 -13.73 1.50 -10.41
C GLN A 289 -13.58 3.02 -10.61
N THR A 290 -14.33 3.61 -11.54
CA THR A 290 -14.36 5.07 -11.71
C THR A 290 -15.07 5.77 -10.54
N LEU A 291 -16.13 5.19 -10.00
CA LEU A 291 -16.79 5.70 -8.80
C LEU A 291 -15.88 5.59 -7.58
N GLU A 292 -15.18 4.49 -7.42
CA GLU A 292 -14.18 4.28 -6.36
C GLU A 292 -13.06 5.30 -6.48
N ALA A 293 -12.46 5.48 -7.67
CA ALA A 293 -11.42 6.47 -7.94
C ALA A 293 -11.85 7.90 -7.60
N THR A 294 -13.11 8.25 -7.93
CA THR A 294 -13.68 9.57 -7.62
C THR A 294 -13.86 9.73 -6.11
N ALA A 295 -14.36 8.71 -5.44
CA ALA A 295 -14.56 8.74 -3.99
C ALA A 295 -13.23 8.84 -3.23
N GLN A 296 -12.21 8.06 -3.61
CA GLN A 296 -10.90 8.08 -2.94
C GLN A 296 -10.16 9.42 -3.09
N ASN A 297 -10.38 10.16 -4.19
CA ASN A 297 -9.79 11.49 -4.36
C ASN A 297 -10.20 12.45 -3.24
N THR A 298 -11.36 12.26 -2.60
CA THR A 298 -11.81 13.09 -1.47
C THR A 298 -10.97 12.89 -0.21
N VAL A 299 -10.25 11.80 -0.10
CA VAL A 299 -9.37 11.47 1.03
C VAL A 299 -7.88 11.53 0.67
N VAL A 300 -7.54 11.52 -0.61
CA VAL A 300 -6.17 11.72 -1.11
C VAL A 300 -5.84 13.21 -1.25
N SER A 301 -6.71 13.96 -1.93
CA SER A 301 -6.53 15.39 -2.20
C SER A 301 -7.42 16.22 -1.28
N THR A 302 -6.92 16.47 -0.07
CA THR A 302 -7.57 17.33 0.94
C THR A 302 -6.96 18.73 0.95
N THR A 303 -7.55 19.66 1.69
CA THR A 303 -6.98 21.00 1.89
C THR A 303 -5.53 20.93 2.39
N ASP A 304 -5.23 20.00 3.31
CA ASP A 304 -3.89 19.84 3.87
C ASP A 304 -2.89 19.34 2.83
N THR A 305 -3.27 18.34 2.02
CA THR A 305 -2.37 17.79 0.98
C THR A 305 -2.24 18.71 -0.23
N GLN A 306 -3.25 19.53 -0.53
CA GLN A 306 -3.15 20.59 -1.55
C GLN A 306 -2.18 21.70 -1.13
N ALA A 307 -2.11 22.01 0.17
CA ALA A 307 -1.18 23.00 0.69
C ALA A 307 0.24 22.48 0.87
N ASN A 308 0.39 21.24 1.37
CA ASN A 308 1.68 20.69 1.80
C ASN A 308 2.28 19.65 0.85
N GLY A 309 1.47 19.11 -0.06
CA GLY A 309 1.81 18.01 -0.99
C GLY A 309 1.18 16.69 -0.57
N LEU A 310 0.93 15.81 -1.56
CA LEU A 310 0.38 14.47 -1.33
C LEU A 310 1.23 13.69 -0.33
N PHE A 311 0.58 12.83 0.47
CA PHE A 311 1.17 11.92 1.46
C PHE A 311 1.77 12.59 2.69
N THR A 312 1.85 13.93 2.74
CA THR A 312 2.23 14.63 3.97
C THR A 312 1.14 14.41 5.03
N ILE A 313 1.54 14.42 6.29
CA ILE A 313 0.63 14.27 7.42
C ILE A 313 0.89 15.45 8.34
N THR A 314 -0.15 16.22 8.70
CA THR A 314 -0.03 17.32 9.66
C THR A 314 0.15 16.78 11.08
N ASP A 315 0.78 17.58 11.97
CA ASP A 315 0.94 17.21 13.38
C ASP A 315 -0.41 16.91 14.03
N LYS A 316 -1.46 17.65 13.66
CA LYS A 316 -2.84 17.41 14.11
C LYS A 316 -3.30 16.00 13.77
N LEU A 317 -3.15 15.56 12.50
CA LEU A 317 -3.56 14.23 12.07
C LEU A 317 -2.70 13.12 12.71
N ILE A 318 -1.42 13.38 12.98
CA ILE A 318 -0.57 12.45 13.73
C ILE A 318 -1.11 12.30 15.16
N ASP A 319 -1.36 13.40 15.85
CA ASP A 319 -1.86 13.39 17.22
C ASP A 319 -3.25 12.73 17.33
N GLU A 320 -4.15 12.99 16.38
CA GLU A 320 -5.46 12.31 16.27
C GLU A 320 -5.27 10.81 16.04
N THR A 321 -4.37 10.39 15.14
CA THR A 321 -4.05 8.99 14.89
C THR A 321 -3.54 8.30 16.14
N ILE A 322 -2.58 8.90 16.85
CA ILE A 322 -2.02 8.34 18.09
C ILE A 322 -3.10 8.26 19.20
N ALA A 323 -3.96 9.28 19.33
CA ALA A 323 -5.06 9.26 20.28
C ALA A 323 -6.06 8.14 19.98
N THR A 324 -6.41 7.95 18.71
CA THR A 324 -7.31 6.89 18.25
C THR A 324 -6.72 5.51 18.49
N LEU A 325 -5.44 5.30 18.17
CA LEU A 325 -4.73 4.05 18.48
C LEU A 325 -4.78 3.73 19.97
N LYS A 326 -4.57 4.74 20.82
CA LYS A 326 -4.66 4.57 22.28
C LYS A 326 -6.08 4.17 22.75
N LEU A 327 -7.13 4.77 22.17
CA LEU A 327 -8.53 4.38 22.45
C LEU A 327 -8.77 2.92 22.04
N GLY A 328 -8.23 2.50 20.89
CA GLY A 328 -8.24 1.11 20.44
C GLY A 328 -7.38 0.16 21.28
N GLY A 329 -6.64 0.68 22.27
CA GLY A 329 -5.77 -0.10 23.15
C GLY A 329 -4.37 -0.34 22.62
N ILE A 330 -3.95 0.41 21.59
CA ILE A 330 -2.62 0.37 21.03
C ILE A 330 -1.84 1.59 21.52
N SER A 331 -1.01 1.40 22.55
CA SER A 331 -0.23 2.48 23.15
C SER A 331 1.14 2.57 22.49
N ILE A 332 1.32 3.54 21.60
CA ILE A 332 2.57 3.82 20.89
C ILE A 332 2.80 5.31 20.83
N THR A 333 4.07 5.75 20.78
CA THR A 333 4.41 7.16 20.59
C THR A 333 4.61 7.48 19.11
N LYS A 334 4.40 8.75 18.72
CA LYS A 334 4.59 9.18 17.33
C LYS A 334 5.99 8.88 16.80
N ASP A 335 7.04 9.13 17.58
CA ASP A 335 8.43 8.90 17.16
C ASP A 335 8.78 7.42 16.94
N LYS A 336 8.01 6.49 17.54
CA LYS A 336 8.15 5.06 17.28
C LYS A 336 7.46 4.63 16.01
N LEU A 337 6.39 5.31 15.61
CA LEU A 337 5.52 4.90 14.51
C LEU A 337 5.79 5.68 13.22
N PHE A 338 6.09 6.98 13.28
CA PHE A 338 6.24 7.86 12.12
C PHE A 338 7.68 8.30 11.90
N ASP A 339 8.11 8.32 10.64
CA ASP A 339 9.32 9.00 10.16
C ASP A 339 9.00 9.68 8.84
N LEU A 340 8.56 10.94 8.91
CA LEU A 340 8.15 11.72 7.74
C LEU A 340 9.31 12.44 7.07
N SER A 341 10.56 12.19 7.50
CA SER A 341 11.73 12.88 6.95
C SER A 341 11.94 12.58 5.47
N VAL A 342 11.57 11.37 4.99
CA VAL A 342 11.73 10.99 3.59
C VAL A 342 10.80 11.77 2.68
N ILE A 343 9.50 11.86 3.00
CA ILE A 343 8.54 12.62 2.18
C ILE A 343 8.84 14.13 2.25
N LYS A 344 9.31 14.61 3.40
CA LYS A 344 9.75 16.01 3.53
C LYS A 344 10.90 16.32 2.57
N GLU A 345 11.94 15.49 2.51
CA GLU A 345 13.05 15.66 1.57
C GLU A 345 12.60 15.59 0.10
N VAL A 346 11.65 14.71 -0.23
CA VAL A 346 11.09 14.68 -1.61
C VAL A 346 10.55 16.05 -2.00
N TYR A 347 9.84 16.75 -1.11
CA TYR A 347 9.30 18.07 -1.39
C TYR A 347 10.30 19.21 -1.27
N ASP A 348 11.28 19.09 -0.37
CA ASP A 348 12.38 20.09 -0.28
C ASP A 348 13.23 20.09 -1.56
N GLU A 349 13.52 18.91 -2.11
CA GLU A 349 14.27 18.73 -3.35
C GLU A 349 13.42 18.99 -4.62
N ASN A 350 12.10 18.84 -4.54
CA ASN A 350 11.17 18.96 -5.66
C ASN A 350 9.93 19.80 -5.30
N PRO A 351 10.08 21.11 -5.01
CA PRO A 351 8.97 21.94 -4.53
C PRO A 351 7.80 22.07 -5.52
N ASN A 352 8.06 21.87 -6.80
CA ASN A 352 7.02 21.90 -7.85
C ASN A 352 6.00 20.76 -7.72
N LEU A 353 6.36 19.66 -7.06
CA LEU A 353 5.45 18.53 -6.83
C LEU A 353 4.32 18.83 -5.84
N LYS A 354 4.42 19.92 -5.07
CA LYS A 354 3.31 20.37 -4.18
C LYS A 354 2.10 20.86 -4.96
N LYS A 355 2.30 21.30 -6.19
CA LYS A 355 1.22 21.79 -7.05
C LYS A 355 0.48 20.58 -7.63
N ILE A 356 -0.57 20.18 -6.97
CA ILE A 356 -1.52 19.20 -7.48
C ILE A 356 -2.45 19.95 -8.42
N GLY A 357 -2.01 20.17 -9.63
CA GLY A 357 -2.68 20.68 -10.81
C GLY A 357 -3.58 21.85 -10.74
#